data_96f22a6dc305b3c70276ce1d4eb2d9de
#
_entry.id   96f22a6dc305b3c70276ce1d4eb2d9de
#
_cell.length_a   1.000
_cell.length_b   1.000
_cell.length_c   1.000
_cell.angle_alpha   90.00
_cell.angle_beta   90.00
_cell.angle_gamma   90.00
#
_symmetry.space_group_name_H-M   'P 1'
#
loop_
_entity.id
_entity.type
_entity.pdbx_description
1 polymer ?
#
loop_
_entity_poly.entity_id
_entity_poly.type
_entity_poly.pdbx_seq_one_letter_code
_entity_poly.pdbx_strand_id
1 'polypeptide(L)'
;MLLDHIVSQDRIVVDPDKVKAIMDALLPTNAKALSQFLGQIRWHSRMILYLADAATPVHVTAHRTPFQWSTVEQDAYDCLKKMLSKVRVVQPPNWTKDFLVFVNASDIAIGSALMQLSEPNWYIPIYYASWKLSTAEEIIRQPNKKLSA
;
A
#
# COMPACT_ATOMS: atom_id res chain seq x y z
N MET A 1 11.63 -6.89 18.98
CA MET A 1 10.48 -7.05 18.05
C MET A 1 9.36 -6.18 18.57
N LEU A 2 8.81 -5.31 17.75
CA LEU A 2 7.74 -4.38 18.14
C LEU A 2 6.62 -4.45 17.10
N LEU A 3 5.44 -4.95 17.49
CA LEU A 3 4.24 -4.99 16.66
C LEU A 3 4.50 -5.54 15.23
N ASP A 4 5.01 -6.76 15.13
CA ASP A 4 5.31 -7.47 13.86
C ASP A 4 6.39 -6.78 12.98
N HIS A 5 7.21 -5.91 13.60
CA HIS A 5 8.36 -5.28 12.94
C HIS A 5 9.63 -5.54 13.72
N ILE A 6 10.71 -5.79 13.00
CA ILE A 6 12.06 -5.81 13.53
C ILE A 6 12.61 -4.39 13.43
N VAL A 7 12.81 -3.76 14.57
CA VAL A 7 13.32 -2.39 14.69
C VAL A 7 14.77 -2.45 15.13
N SER A 8 15.67 -1.83 14.37
CA SER A 8 17.05 -1.56 14.73
C SER A 8 17.33 -0.07 14.67
N GLN A 9 18.55 0.36 15.04
CA GLN A 9 18.92 1.78 14.97
C GLN A 9 18.84 2.33 13.54
N ASP A 10 19.11 1.50 12.54
CA ASP A 10 19.27 1.93 11.15
C ASP A 10 18.10 1.53 10.25
N ARG A 11 17.21 0.64 10.68
CA ARG A 11 16.16 0.11 9.82
C ARG A 11 14.96 -0.46 10.59
N ILE A 12 13.82 -0.39 9.92
CA ILE A 12 12.58 -1.05 10.32
C ILE A 12 12.20 -2.01 9.20
N VAL A 13 12.03 -3.29 9.53
CA VAL A 13 11.73 -4.36 8.57
C VAL A 13 10.49 -5.12 9.05
N VAL A 14 9.66 -5.58 8.14
CA VAL A 14 8.56 -6.50 8.46
C VAL A 14 9.17 -7.83 8.92
N ASP A 15 8.55 -8.44 9.92
CA ASP A 15 8.93 -9.79 10.36
C ASP A 15 8.81 -10.79 9.18
N PRO A 16 9.89 -11.49 8.81
CA PRO A 16 9.88 -12.45 7.71
C PRO A 16 8.85 -13.58 7.88
N ASP A 17 8.58 -14.00 9.11
CA ASP A 17 7.60 -15.05 9.38
C ASP A 17 6.18 -14.57 9.10
N LYS A 18 5.89 -13.28 9.33
CA LYS A 18 4.61 -12.66 8.97
C LYS A 18 4.46 -12.50 7.47
N VAL A 19 5.51 -12.07 6.80
CA VAL A 19 5.52 -12.02 5.32
C VAL A 19 5.25 -13.39 4.75
N LYS A 20 5.95 -14.44 5.26
CA LYS A 20 5.75 -15.82 4.83
C LYS A 20 4.31 -16.28 5.05
N ALA A 21 3.72 -16.04 6.22
CA ALA A 21 2.34 -16.40 6.51
C ALA A 21 1.34 -15.79 5.53
N ILE A 22 1.54 -14.51 5.14
CA ILE A 22 0.72 -13.85 4.13
C ILE A 22 0.97 -14.41 2.72
N MET A 23 2.22 -14.73 2.40
CA MET A 23 2.57 -15.34 1.11
C MET A 23 1.96 -16.73 0.94
N ASP A 24 1.92 -17.52 2.01
CA ASP A 24 1.37 -18.87 2.04
C ASP A 24 -0.17 -18.88 2.21
N ALA A 25 -0.79 -17.71 2.45
CA ALA A 25 -2.23 -17.62 2.62
C ALA A 25 -2.98 -18.15 1.37
N LEU A 26 -3.99 -18.98 1.63
CA LEU A 26 -4.87 -19.51 0.60
C LEU A 26 -5.76 -18.40 0.00
N LEU A 27 -6.28 -18.67 -1.19
CA LEU A 27 -7.23 -17.76 -1.83
C LEU A 27 -8.48 -17.57 -0.96
N PRO A 28 -8.97 -16.32 -0.81
CA PRO A 28 -10.15 -16.08 -0.03
C PRO A 28 -11.40 -16.61 -0.75
N THR A 29 -12.19 -17.41 -0.05
CA THR A 29 -13.43 -18.00 -0.56
C THR A 29 -14.67 -17.18 -0.24
N ASN A 30 -14.53 -16.11 0.54
CA ASN A 30 -15.61 -15.22 0.94
C ASN A 30 -15.10 -13.83 1.35
N ALA A 31 -16.03 -12.88 1.47
CA ALA A 31 -15.73 -11.49 1.81
C ALA A 31 -15.01 -11.33 3.16
N LYS A 32 -15.34 -12.19 4.16
CA LYS A 32 -14.69 -12.15 5.48
C LYS A 32 -13.21 -12.52 5.39
N ALA A 33 -12.88 -13.60 4.68
CA ALA A 33 -11.50 -14.05 4.48
C ALA A 33 -10.69 -12.97 3.71
N LEU A 34 -11.31 -12.36 2.69
CA LEU A 34 -10.70 -11.27 1.95
C LEU A 34 -10.44 -10.03 2.82
N SER A 35 -11.40 -9.66 3.66
CA SER A 35 -11.25 -8.53 4.60
C SER A 35 -10.14 -8.78 5.63
N GLN A 36 -9.99 -10.01 6.10
CA GLN A 36 -8.89 -10.39 7.00
C GLN A 36 -7.53 -10.24 6.31
N PHE A 37 -7.40 -10.73 5.08
CA PHE A 37 -6.19 -10.56 4.27
C PHE A 37 -5.86 -9.07 4.05
N LEU A 38 -6.85 -8.26 3.66
CA LEU A 38 -6.66 -6.81 3.47
C LEU A 38 -6.24 -6.12 4.78
N GLY A 39 -6.78 -6.54 5.92
CA GLY A 39 -6.36 -6.05 7.23
C GLY A 39 -4.89 -6.32 7.51
N GLN A 40 -4.40 -7.52 7.20
CA GLN A 40 -3.00 -7.89 7.35
C GLN A 40 -2.08 -7.04 6.44
N ILE A 41 -2.45 -6.88 5.17
CA ILE A 41 -1.70 -6.03 4.23
C ILE A 41 -1.68 -4.57 4.69
N ARG A 42 -2.83 -4.04 5.12
CA ARG A 42 -2.96 -2.65 5.59
C ARG A 42 -2.10 -2.35 6.81
N TRP A 43 -1.85 -3.34 7.66
CA TRP A 43 -0.95 -3.19 8.80
C TRP A 43 0.47 -2.80 8.37
N HIS A 44 0.91 -3.26 7.19
CA HIS A 44 2.22 -2.94 6.62
C HIS A 44 2.19 -1.78 5.61
N SER A 45 1.07 -1.03 5.54
CA SER A 45 0.86 0.03 4.52
C SER A 45 1.95 1.10 4.49
N ARG A 46 2.52 1.45 5.64
CA ARG A 46 3.61 2.43 5.74
C ARG A 46 4.91 2.03 5.06
N MET A 47 5.03 0.77 4.65
CA MET A 47 6.20 0.21 3.97
C MET A 47 5.93 -0.11 2.51
N ILE A 48 4.70 0.10 2.03
CA ILE A 48 4.26 -0.28 0.69
C ILE A 48 3.80 0.96 -0.06
N LEU A 49 4.53 1.30 -1.12
CA LEU A 49 4.16 2.41 -2.00
C LEU A 49 2.98 2.00 -2.89
N TYR A 50 2.02 2.91 -3.12
CA TYR A 50 0.82 2.71 -3.96
C TYR A 50 -0.11 1.56 -3.55
N LEU A 51 -0.14 1.23 -2.27
CA LEU A 51 -0.98 0.14 -1.76
C LEU A 51 -2.46 0.33 -2.06
N ALA A 52 -2.98 1.55 -1.93
CA ALA A 52 -4.40 1.83 -2.14
C ALA A 52 -4.85 1.57 -3.58
N ASP A 53 -4.00 1.90 -4.55
CA ASP A 53 -4.23 1.66 -5.97
C ASP A 53 -4.32 0.15 -6.25
N ALA A 54 -3.30 -0.60 -5.83
CA ALA A 54 -3.23 -2.04 -6.01
C ALA A 54 -4.35 -2.80 -5.27
N ALA A 55 -4.81 -2.31 -4.11
CA ALA A 55 -5.85 -2.95 -3.32
C ALA A 55 -7.27 -2.64 -3.81
N THR A 56 -7.47 -1.66 -4.70
CA THR A 56 -8.80 -1.21 -5.10
C THR A 56 -9.71 -2.33 -5.62
N PRO A 57 -9.30 -3.24 -6.54
CA PRO A 57 -10.18 -4.29 -7.04
C PRO A 57 -10.68 -5.21 -5.92
N VAL A 58 -9.76 -5.72 -5.11
CA VAL A 58 -10.09 -6.64 -4.00
C VAL A 58 -10.85 -5.95 -2.86
N HIS A 59 -10.61 -4.65 -2.64
CA HIS A 59 -11.35 -3.88 -1.64
C HIS A 59 -12.83 -3.72 -2.04
N VAL A 60 -13.14 -3.49 -3.31
CA VAL A 60 -14.51 -3.42 -3.81
C VAL A 60 -15.20 -4.77 -3.62
N THR A 61 -14.51 -5.86 -3.95
CA THR A 61 -15.06 -7.23 -3.84
C THR A 61 -15.28 -7.66 -2.39
N ALA A 62 -14.47 -7.18 -1.43
CA ALA A 62 -14.68 -7.44 -0.01
C ALA A 62 -16.01 -6.88 0.53
N HIS A 63 -16.59 -5.87 -0.14
CA HIS A 63 -17.87 -5.25 0.23
C HIS A 63 -19.03 -5.61 -0.71
N ARG A 64 -18.79 -6.47 -1.71
CA ARG A 64 -19.81 -6.88 -2.68
C ARG A 64 -20.61 -8.09 -2.21
N THR A 65 -21.93 -8.05 -2.44
CA THR A 65 -22.84 -9.17 -2.21
C THR A 65 -23.64 -9.44 -3.49
N PRO A 66 -23.59 -10.66 -4.07
CA PRO A 66 -22.80 -11.83 -3.65
C PRO A 66 -21.30 -11.64 -3.87
N PHE A 67 -20.49 -12.38 -3.11
CA PHE A 67 -19.04 -12.42 -3.28
C PHE A 67 -18.71 -13.05 -4.65
N GLN A 68 -17.93 -12.34 -5.47
CA GLN A 68 -17.51 -12.79 -6.79
C GLN A 68 -16.00 -12.65 -6.90
N TRP A 69 -15.35 -13.69 -7.43
CA TRP A 69 -13.91 -13.71 -7.65
C TRP A 69 -13.62 -13.93 -9.13
N SER A 70 -12.91 -13.02 -9.75
CA SER A 70 -12.52 -13.08 -11.16
C SER A 70 -11.00 -13.01 -11.31
N THR A 71 -10.53 -12.99 -12.53
CA THR A 71 -9.10 -12.80 -12.84
C THR A 71 -8.58 -11.45 -12.35
N VAL A 72 -9.42 -10.41 -12.35
CA VAL A 72 -9.05 -9.07 -11.89
C VAL A 72 -8.72 -9.07 -10.40
N GLU A 73 -9.55 -9.71 -9.57
CA GLU A 73 -9.30 -9.87 -8.14
C GLU A 73 -8.08 -10.77 -7.89
N GLN A 74 -7.93 -11.82 -8.71
CA GLN A 74 -6.77 -12.71 -8.62
C GLN A 74 -5.46 -11.96 -8.88
N ASP A 75 -5.40 -11.20 -9.96
CA ASP A 75 -4.22 -10.42 -10.33
C ASP A 75 -3.88 -9.37 -9.26
N ALA A 76 -4.89 -8.70 -8.71
CA ALA A 76 -4.71 -7.72 -7.64
C ALA A 76 -4.23 -8.40 -6.33
N TYR A 77 -4.79 -9.56 -5.99
CA TYR A 77 -4.37 -10.35 -4.83
C TYR A 77 -2.90 -10.78 -4.93
N ASP A 78 -2.49 -11.31 -6.10
CA ASP A 78 -1.11 -11.72 -6.35
C ASP A 78 -0.16 -10.53 -6.40
N CYS A 79 -0.62 -9.39 -6.94
CA CYS A 79 0.13 -8.13 -6.93
C CYS A 79 0.42 -7.69 -5.48
N LEU A 80 -0.60 -7.69 -4.60
CA LEU A 80 -0.45 -7.33 -3.20
C LEU A 80 0.55 -8.25 -2.46
N LYS A 81 0.49 -9.56 -2.69
CA LYS A 81 1.49 -10.50 -2.16
C LYS A 81 2.90 -10.16 -2.65
N LYS A 82 3.07 -9.92 -3.96
CA LYS A 82 4.37 -9.52 -4.53
C LYS A 82 4.88 -8.19 -3.99
N MET A 83 3.99 -7.22 -3.74
CA MET A 83 4.37 -5.95 -3.12
C MET A 83 4.89 -6.16 -1.71
N LEU A 84 4.23 -6.99 -0.91
CA LEU A 84 4.66 -7.31 0.44
C LEU A 84 5.98 -8.08 0.47
N SER A 85 6.18 -9.04 -0.46
CA SER A 85 7.46 -9.78 -0.57
C SER A 85 8.65 -8.89 -0.93
N LYS A 86 8.39 -7.72 -1.55
CA LYS A 86 9.37 -6.71 -1.94
C LYS A 86 9.37 -5.51 -0.98
N VAL A 87 8.79 -5.66 0.21
CA VAL A 87 8.72 -4.58 1.18
C VAL A 87 10.08 -3.94 1.36
N ARG A 88 10.12 -2.64 1.14
CA ARG A 88 11.33 -1.84 1.31
C ARG A 88 11.61 -1.63 2.79
N VAL A 89 12.86 -1.70 3.14
CA VAL A 89 13.32 -1.29 4.46
C VAL A 89 13.06 0.21 4.58
N VAL A 90 12.32 0.60 5.60
CA VAL A 90 12.21 2.01 5.99
C VAL A 90 13.17 2.29 7.14
N GLN A 91 13.65 3.51 7.23
CA GLN A 91 14.55 3.90 8.30
C GLN A 91 13.82 4.74 9.36
N PRO A 92 14.26 4.68 10.62
CA PRO A 92 13.85 5.65 11.61
C PRO A 92 14.22 7.06 11.16
N PRO A 93 13.37 8.06 11.43
CA PRO A 93 13.66 9.44 11.02
C PRO A 93 14.85 10.00 11.81
N ASN A 94 15.73 10.72 11.10
CA ASN A 94 16.73 11.58 11.74
C ASN A 94 16.14 13.00 11.88
N TRP A 95 15.81 13.38 13.10
CA TRP A 95 15.13 14.64 13.40
C TRP A 95 16.00 15.90 13.15
N THR A 96 17.29 15.73 12.87
CA THR A 96 18.20 16.83 12.53
C THR A 96 18.30 17.09 11.02
N LYS A 97 17.67 16.25 10.19
CA LYS A 97 17.67 16.36 8.72
C LYS A 97 16.30 16.77 8.21
N ASP A 98 16.29 17.46 7.06
CA ASP A 98 15.07 17.85 6.38
C ASP A 98 14.27 16.62 5.89
N PHE A 99 12.96 16.78 5.88
CA PHE A 99 12.03 15.82 5.30
C PHE A 99 11.61 16.25 3.91
N LEU A 100 11.62 15.30 2.99
CA LEU A 100 11.16 15.48 1.62
C LEU A 100 9.91 14.64 1.39
N VAL A 101 8.87 15.24 0.85
CA VAL A 101 7.61 14.56 0.54
C VAL A 101 7.47 14.46 -0.97
N PHE A 102 7.42 13.24 -1.46
CA PHE A 102 7.11 12.94 -2.86
C PHE A 102 5.66 12.49 -2.94
N VAL A 103 4.88 13.12 -3.79
CA VAL A 103 3.47 12.80 -3.99
C VAL A 103 3.25 12.46 -5.46
N ASN A 104 2.56 11.37 -5.70
CA ASN A 104 2.07 11.00 -7.01
C ASN A 104 0.61 10.55 -6.91
N ALA A 105 -0.16 10.81 -7.95
CA ALA A 105 -1.57 10.51 -7.94
C ALA A 105 -2.00 9.89 -9.26
N SER A 106 -2.75 8.78 -9.17
CA SER A 106 -3.50 8.18 -10.27
C SER A 106 -4.95 8.71 -10.30
N ASP A 107 -5.74 8.23 -11.24
CA ASP A 107 -7.16 8.62 -11.35
C ASP A 107 -7.99 8.11 -10.15
N ILE A 108 -7.53 7.11 -9.42
CA ILE A 108 -8.28 6.43 -8.36
C ILE A 108 -7.63 6.50 -6.98
N ALA A 109 -6.35 6.86 -6.89
CA ALA A 109 -5.61 6.85 -5.62
C ALA A 109 -4.49 7.89 -5.61
N ILE A 110 -4.07 8.27 -4.40
CA ILE A 110 -2.87 9.07 -4.16
C ILE A 110 -1.87 8.23 -3.40
N GLY A 111 -0.62 8.29 -3.82
CA GLY A 111 0.51 7.71 -3.12
C GLY A 111 1.52 8.79 -2.74
N SER A 112 2.11 8.66 -1.56
CA SER A 112 3.17 9.54 -1.10
C SER A 112 4.29 8.78 -0.42
N ALA A 113 5.49 9.36 -0.47
CA ALA A 113 6.66 8.87 0.22
C ALA A 113 7.32 10.01 0.99
N LEU A 114 7.49 9.82 2.29
CA LEU A 114 8.30 10.67 3.13
C LEU A 114 9.72 10.13 3.11
N MET A 115 10.67 10.95 2.74
CA MET A 115 12.06 10.55 2.57
C MET A 115 13.01 11.54 3.24
N GLN A 116 14.23 11.09 3.50
CA GLN A 116 15.35 11.92 3.93
C GLN A 116 16.57 11.67 3.05
N LEU A 117 17.36 12.73 2.85
CA LEU A 117 18.61 12.62 2.11
C LEU A 117 19.68 11.94 2.99
N SER A 118 20.33 10.91 2.44
CA SER A 118 21.50 10.26 3.02
C SER A 118 22.73 10.49 2.14
N GLU A 119 23.89 10.38 2.75
CA GLU A 119 25.16 10.44 2.00
C GLU A 119 25.44 9.11 1.29
N PRO A 120 26.01 9.11 0.07
CA PRO A 120 26.47 10.26 -0.72
C PRO A 120 25.44 10.88 -1.67
N ASN A 121 24.17 10.87 -1.42
CA ASN A 121 23.08 11.49 -2.22
C ASN A 121 21.94 10.52 -2.56
N TRP A 122 21.55 9.68 -1.60
CA TRP A 122 20.45 8.75 -1.74
C TRP A 122 19.24 9.21 -0.94
N TYR A 123 18.04 9.07 -1.51
CA TYR A 123 16.82 9.26 -0.76
C TYR A 123 16.43 7.97 -0.04
N ILE A 124 16.31 8.06 1.28
CA ILE A 124 15.95 6.94 2.13
C ILE A 124 14.49 7.10 2.53
N PRO A 125 13.65 6.07 2.31
CA PRO A 125 12.27 6.12 2.72
C PRO A 125 12.13 5.98 4.23
N ILE A 126 11.34 6.88 4.80
CA ILE A 126 10.95 6.89 6.22
C ILE A 126 9.53 6.34 6.37
N TYR A 127 8.64 6.71 5.45
CA TYR A 127 7.23 6.34 5.51
C TYR A 127 6.58 6.41 4.13
N TYR A 128 5.70 5.47 3.85
CA TYR A 128 4.81 5.53 2.70
C TYR A 128 3.37 5.70 3.15
N ALA A 129 2.60 6.49 2.42
CA ALA A 129 1.17 6.60 2.58
C ALA A 129 0.46 6.50 1.23
N SER A 130 -0.71 5.89 1.24
CA SER A 130 -1.58 5.88 0.07
C SER A 130 -3.04 5.83 0.51
N TRP A 131 -3.91 6.48 -0.24
CA TRP A 131 -5.35 6.41 -0.02
C TRP A 131 -6.10 6.45 -1.34
N LYS A 132 -7.25 5.79 -1.34
CA LYS A 132 -8.18 5.81 -2.47
C LYS A 132 -8.88 7.17 -2.50
N LEU A 133 -9.04 7.74 -3.70
CA LEU A 133 -9.83 8.95 -3.90
C LEU A 133 -11.32 8.64 -3.67
N SER A 134 -12.01 9.57 -3.05
CA SER A 134 -13.47 9.59 -2.99
C SER A 134 -14.04 10.03 -4.34
N THR A 135 -15.31 9.71 -4.58
CA THR A 135 -16.00 10.12 -5.83
C THR A 135 -15.94 11.64 -6.05
N ALA A 136 -15.98 12.43 -4.98
CA ALA A 136 -15.87 13.88 -5.06
C ALA A 136 -14.47 14.34 -5.48
N GLU A 137 -13.42 13.70 -4.97
CA GLU A 137 -12.03 14.00 -5.34
C GLU A 137 -11.69 13.56 -6.76
N GLU A 138 -12.27 12.44 -7.23
CA GLU A 138 -12.17 11.98 -8.61
C GLU A 138 -12.77 13.01 -9.60
N ILE A 139 -13.90 13.62 -9.25
CA ILE A 139 -14.59 14.64 -10.08
C ILE A 139 -13.78 15.93 -10.16
N ILE A 140 -13.22 16.40 -9.06
CA ILE A 140 -12.43 17.65 -9.01
C ILE A 140 -11.19 17.54 -9.91
N ARG A 141 -10.65 16.35 -10.08
CA ARG A 141 -9.45 16.11 -10.88
C ARG A 141 -9.70 16.03 -12.39
N GLN A 142 -10.96 15.88 -12.83
CA GLN A 142 -11.35 15.84 -14.24
C GLN A 142 -12.22 17.04 -14.69
N PRO A 143 -11.79 18.29 -14.48
CA PRO A 143 -12.62 19.43 -14.86
C PRO A 143 -12.87 19.56 -16.37
N ASN A 144 -12.09 18.90 -17.24
CA ASN A 144 -12.09 19.13 -18.68
C ASN A 144 -12.60 17.99 -19.55
N LYS A 145 -13.11 16.87 -18.99
CA LYS A 145 -13.63 15.75 -19.81
C LYS A 145 -15.10 15.88 -20.21
N LYS A 146 -15.83 16.91 -19.77
CA LYS A 146 -17.25 17.11 -20.06
C LYS A 146 -17.59 18.28 -21.02
N LEU A 147 -16.61 18.84 -21.72
CA LEU A 147 -16.84 19.95 -22.64
C LEU A 147 -16.58 19.60 -24.12
N SER A 148 -16.66 18.33 -24.48
CA SER A 148 -16.69 17.89 -25.88
C SER A 148 -17.83 16.89 -26.08
N ALA A 149 -19.04 17.41 -26.21
CA ALA A 149 -20.19 16.75 -26.80
C ALA A 149 -20.77 17.67 -27.87
#